data_d6b9d13f9a7abd4b36d1e16cd20c9aad
#
_entry.id   d6b9d13f9a7abd4b36d1e16cd20c9aad
#
_cell.length_a   1.000
_cell.length_b   1.000
_cell.length_c   1.000
_cell.angle_alpha   90.00
_cell.angle_beta   90.00
_cell.angle_gamma   90.00
#
_symmetry.space_group_name_H-M   'P 1'
#
loop_
_entity.id
_entity.type
_entity.pdbx_description
1 polymer ?
#
loop_
_entity_poly.entity_id
_entity_poly.type
_entity_poly.pdbx_seq_one_letter_code
_entity_poly.pdbx_strand_id
1 'polypeptide(L)'
;MKKIEQKRRAYEFRHAVKMFVKEYAKSDGVSDSDLMEVSRIYPSYEDFIKSGQKIKAGTVIRDGVNAVGDPQLYRTVLDTAPRADMRPAKIATSFIPVGVGTSGYPIWAQPLWDLDAYDLNDKVDVNGKVYISTKDGNMDNPLTQGAAWEMDK
;
A
#
# COMPACT_ATOMS: atom_id res chain seq x y z
N MET A 1 5.17 21.81 -32.76
CA MET A 1 6.34 21.08 -32.22
C MET A 1 6.33 20.99 -30.71
N LYS A 2 6.24 22.07 -29.94
CA LYS A 2 6.28 22.05 -28.47
C LYS A 2 5.24 21.08 -27.81
N LYS A 3 4.05 20.98 -28.35
CA LYS A 3 2.96 20.15 -27.77
C LYS A 3 3.17 18.63 -27.94
N ILE A 4 3.80 18.21 -29.04
CA ILE A 4 4.13 16.80 -29.31
C ILE A 4 5.31 16.37 -28.43
N GLU A 5 6.31 17.23 -28.29
CA GLU A 5 7.48 16.97 -27.46
C GLU A 5 7.11 16.88 -25.96
N GLN A 6 6.21 17.74 -25.47
CA GLN A 6 5.68 17.66 -24.11
C GLN A 6 4.90 16.35 -23.85
N LYS A 7 4.09 15.91 -24.82
CA LYS A 7 3.38 14.62 -24.70
C LYS A 7 4.35 13.44 -24.67
N ARG A 8 5.41 13.48 -25.49
CA ARG A 8 6.45 12.45 -25.53
C ARG A 8 7.20 12.37 -24.20
N ARG A 9 7.66 13.50 -23.66
CA ARG A 9 8.33 13.57 -22.35
C ARG A 9 7.44 13.09 -21.22
N ALA A 10 6.16 13.44 -21.22
CA ALA A 10 5.20 12.95 -20.23
C ALA A 10 4.95 11.45 -20.34
N TYR A 11 5.00 10.88 -21.55
CA TYR A 11 4.91 9.44 -21.76
C TYR A 11 6.18 8.71 -21.25
N GLU A 12 7.35 9.22 -21.62
CA GLU A 12 8.65 8.68 -21.21
C GLU A 12 8.79 8.69 -19.69
N PHE A 13 8.40 9.80 -19.03
CA PHE A 13 8.39 9.91 -17.58
C PHE A 13 7.46 8.87 -16.91
N ARG A 14 6.21 8.77 -17.41
CA ARG A 14 5.25 7.78 -16.90
C ARG A 14 5.74 6.34 -17.10
N HIS A 15 6.39 6.06 -18.21
CA HIS A 15 6.96 4.74 -18.48
C HIS A 15 8.12 4.43 -17.52
N ALA A 16 9.02 5.39 -17.32
CA ALA A 16 10.13 5.26 -16.38
C ALA A 16 9.63 5.05 -14.94
N VAL A 17 8.61 5.79 -14.50
CA VAL A 17 7.99 5.60 -13.18
C VAL A 17 7.37 4.21 -13.05
N LYS A 18 6.65 3.72 -14.06
CA LYS A 18 6.09 2.36 -14.06
C LYS A 18 7.16 1.27 -13.95
N MET A 19 8.26 1.44 -14.66
CA MET A 19 9.41 0.50 -14.60
C MET A 19 10.06 0.54 -13.22
N PHE A 20 10.29 1.73 -12.67
CA PHE A 20 10.86 1.90 -11.33
C PHE A 20 9.97 1.24 -10.27
N VAL A 21 8.68 1.51 -10.27
CA VAL A 21 7.71 0.92 -9.32
C VAL A 21 7.72 -0.60 -9.38
N LYS A 22 7.74 -1.16 -10.60
CA LYS A 22 7.77 -2.59 -10.81
C LYS A 22 9.04 -3.24 -10.23
N GLU A 23 10.19 -2.62 -10.41
CA GLU A 23 11.46 -3.10 -9.87
C GLU A 23 11.60 -2.83 -8.37
N TYR A 24 11.11 -1.66 -7.90
CA TYR A 24 11.11 -1.30 -6.49
C TYR A 24 10.31 -2.30 -5.63
N ALA A 25 9.13 -2.71 -6.09
CA ALA A 25 8.31 -3.69 -5.38
C ALA A 25 8.96 -5.08 -5.27
N LYS A 26 9.97 -5.37 -6.09
CA LYS A 26 10.73 -6.64 -6.10
C LYS A 26 12.02 -6.57 -5.31
N SER A 27 12.48 -5.36 -4.96
CA SER A 27 13.77 -5.20 -4.27
C SER A 27 13.70 -5.73 -2.85
N ASP A 28 14.73 -6.46 -2.46
CA ASP A 28 14.91 -6.91 -1.09
C ASP A 28 15.11 -5.69 -0.18
N GLY A 29 14.41 -5.65 0.94
CA GLY A 29 14.51 -4.58 1.93
C GLY A 29 13.48 -3.46 1.81
N VAL A 30 12.61 -3.50 0.79
CA VAL A 30 11.42 -2.62 0.73
C VAL A 30 10.34 -3.19 1.64
N SER A 31 9.96 -2.43 2.66
CA SER A 31 8.90 -2.83 3.59
C SER A 31 7.50 -2.62 2.99
N ASP A 32 6.51 -3.33 3.53
CA ASP A 32 5.11 -3.12 3.18
C ASP A 32 4.67 -1.67 3.47
N SER A 33 5.23 -1.03 4.49
CA SER A 33 4.99 0.38 4.80
C SER A 33 5.48 1.30 3.69
N ASP A 34 6.70 1.08 3.17
CA ASP A 34 7.24 1.86 2.04
C ASP A 34 6.36 1.72 0.79
N LEU A 35 5.84 0.50 0.54
CA LEU A 35 4.93 0.27 -0.59
C LEU A 35 3.63 1.06 -0.42
N MET A 36 3.11 1.16 0.80
CA MET A 36 1.88 1.90 1.09
C MET A 36 2.02 3.41 0.87
N GLU A 37 3.17 4.01 1.15
CA GLU A 37 3.43 5.43 0.90
C GLU A 37 3.26 5.82 -0.57
N VAL A 38 3.55 4.90 -1.47
CA VAL A 38 3.43 5.10 -2.92
C VAL A 38 2.27 4.30 -3.53
N SER A 39 1.30 3.91 -2.73
CA SER A 39 0.21 2.99 -3.13
C SER A 39 -0.56 3.44 -4.37
N ARG A 40 -0.73 4.74 -4.58
CA ARG A 40 -1.48 5.31 -5.71
C ARG A 40 -0.84 5.08 -7.08
N ILE A 41 0.47 4.80 -7.14
CA ILE A 41 1.18 4.59 -8.41
C ILE A 41 1.14 3.14 -8.89
N TYR A 42 0.73 2.20 -8.05
CA TYR A 42 0.57 0.80 -8.45
C TYR A 42 -0.62 0.60 -9.41
N PRO A 43 -0.52 -0.35 -10.35
CA PRO A 43 -1.61 -0.64 -11.27
C PRO A 43 -2.85 -1.12 -10.49
N SER A 44 -4.03 -0.74 -10.96
CA SER A 44 -5.28 -1.20 -10.37
C SER A 44 -5.66 -2.59 -10.87
N TYR A 45 -6.37 -3.35 -10.04
CA TYR A 45 -6.96 -4.62 -10.47
C TYR A 45 -7.94 -4.43 -11.64
N GLU A 46 -8.63 -3.30 -11.66
CA GLU A 46 -9.55 -2.91 -12.74
C GLU A 46 -8.84 -2.77 -14.10
N ASP A 47 -7.59 -2.27 -14.11
CA ASP A 47 -6.82 -2.16 -15.35
C ASP A 47 -6.49 -3.55 -15.92
N PHE A 48 -6.24 -4.52 -15.05
CA PHE A 48 -6.04 -5.92 -15.46
C PHE A 48 -7.33 -6.56 -15.98
N ILE A 49 -8.49 -6.29 -15.34
CA ILE A 49 -9.78 -6.76 -15.86
C ILE A 49 -10.01 -6.22 -17.28
N LYS A 50 -9.82 -4.93 -17.49
CA LYS A 50 -10.02 -4.28 -18.80
C LYS A 50 -9.07 -4.78 -19.87
N SER A 51 -7.82 -5.05 -19.52
CA SER A 51 -6.82 -5.55 -20.48
C SER A 51 -6.90 -7.05 -20.73
N GLY A 52 -7.53 -7.81 -19.83
CA GLY A 52 -7.56 -9.27 -19.86
C GLY A 52 -6.21 -9.94 -19.60
N GLN A 53 -5.19 -9.17 -19.21
CA GLN A 53 -3.86 -9.69 -18.93
C GLN A 53 -3.82 -10.44 -17.60
N LYS A 54 -3.13 -11.58 -17.57
CA LYS A 54 -2.84 -12.30 -16.32
C LYS A 54 -1.91 -11.47 -15.43
N ILE A 55 -2.20 -11.49 -14.15
CA ILE A 55 -1.36 -10.89 -13.11
C ILE A 55 -0.34 -11.94 -12.68
N LYS A 56 0.93 -11.64 -12.83
CA LYS A 56 2.01 -12.55 -12.46
C LYS A 56 2.24 -12.59 -10.96
N ALA A 57 2.64 -13.74 -10.45
CA ALA A 57 3.10 -13.89 -9.07
C ALA A 57 4.17 -12.84 -8.73
N GLY A 58 4.14 -12.28 -7.52
CA GLY A 58 5.02 -11.20 -7.07
C GLY A 58 4.60 -9.79 -7.51
N THR A 59 3.58 -9.65 -8.38
CA THR A 59 3.08 -8.33 -8.76
C THR A 59 2.32 -7.70 -7.61
N VAL A 60 2.62 -6.42 -7.32
CA VAL A 60 1.84 -5.60 -6.40
C VAL A 60 0.81 -4.80 -7.19
N ILE A 61 -0.43 -4.87 -6.76
CA ILE A 61 -1.59 -4.20 -7.37
C ILE A 61 -2.41 -3.49 -6.29
N ARG A 62 -3.22 -2.52 -6.68
CA ARG A 62 -4.19 -1.87 -5.78
C ARG A 62 -5.62 -2.29 -6.13
N ASP A 63 -6.44 -2.49 -5.10
CA ASP A 63 -7.88 -2.73 -5.23
C ASP A 63 -8.62 -2.30 -3.96
N GLY A 64 -9.62 -1.45 -4.11
CA GLY A 64 -10.35 -0.90 -2.98
C GLY A 64 -9.52 0.02 -2.09
N VAL A 65 -9.99 0.18 -0.85
CA VAL A 65 -9.35 1.03 0.17
C VAL A 65 -9.22 0.27 1.49
N ASN A 66 -8.25 0.66 2.30
CA ASN A 66 -8.08 0.16 3.66
C ASN A 66 -9.01 0.90 4.66
N ALA A 67 -8.89 0.58 5.94
CA ALA A 67 -9.75 1.15 6.99
C ALA A 67 -9.58 2.67 7.20
N VAL A 68 -8.47 3.26 6.74
CA VAL A 68 -8.23 4.71 6.79
C VAL A 68 -8.50 5.42 5.45
N GLY A 69 -8.99 4.69 4.43
CA GLY A 69 -9.37 5.25 3.13
C GLY A 69 -8.26 5.34 2.10
N ASP A 70 -7.06 4.83 2.40
CA ASP A 70 -5.97 4.75 1.44
C ASP A 70 -6.13 3.55 0.50
N PRO A 71 -5.56 3.61 -0.73
CA PRO A 71 -5.61 2.47 -1.63
C PRO A 71 -5.05 1.21 -0.98
N GLN A 72 -5.85 0.13 -0.97
CA GLN A 72 -5.40 -1.16 -0.48
C GLN A 72 -4.51 -1.83 -1.53
N LEU A 73 -3.32 -2.23 -1.12
CA LEU A 73 -2.40 -3.01 -1.95
C LEU A 73 -2.52 -4.51 -1.65
N TYR A 74 -2.29 -5.30 -2.70
CA TYR A 74 -2.21 -6.75 -2.64
C TYR A 74 -0.98 -7.25 -3.39
N ARG A 75 -0.29 -8.23 -2.82
CA ARG A 75 0.76 -8.98 -3.51
C ARG A 75 0.17 -10.24 -4.09
N THR A 76 0.37 -10.45 -5.38
CA THR A 76 -0.09 -11.66 -6.06
C THR A 76 0.85 -12.82 -5.74
N VAL A 77 0.31 -13.93 -5.24
CA VAL A 77 1.06 -15.13 -4.85
C VAL A 77 1.20 -16.10 -6.01
N LEU A 78 0.15 -16.23 -6.81
CA LEU A 78 0.07 -17.16 -7.95
C LEU A 78 -0.31 -16.37 -9.21
N ASP A 79 0.17 -16.82 -10.38
CA ASP A 79 -0.30 -16.30 -11.65
C ASP A 79 -1.82 -16.37 -11.72
N THR A 80 -2.49 -15.24 -11.77
CA THR A 80 -3.95 -15.14 -11.61
C THR A 80 -4.57 -14.41 -12.79
N ALA A 81 -5.62 -14.99 -13.38
CA ALA A 81 -6.47 -14.30 -14.35
C ALA A 81 -7.42 -13.35 -13.59
N PRO A 82 -7.47 -12.05 -13.95
CA PRO A 82 -8.35 -11.11 -13.27
C PRO A 82 -9.83 -11.41 -13.63
N ARG A 83 -10.71 -11.24 -12.64
CA ARG A 83 -12.15 -11.48 -12.78
C ARG A 83 -12.93 -10.40 -12.02
N ALA A 84 -13.95 -9.84 -12.67
CA ALA A 84 -14.78 -8.80 -12.07
C ALA A 84 -15.58 -9.28 -10.85
N ASP A 85 -16.02 -10.54 -10.87
CA ASP A 85 -16.78 -11.20 -9.80
C ASP A 85 -15.93 -11.72 -8.63
N MET A 86 -14.60 -11.74 -8.80
CA MET A 86 -13.65 -12.28 -7.83
C MET A 86 -12.55 -11.25 -7.52
N ARG A 87 -12.84 -10.34 -6.59
CA ARG A 87 -11.88 -9.28 -6.19
C ARG A 87 -10.78 -9.83 -5.28
N PRO A 88 -9.58 -9.21 -5.25
CA PRO A 88 -8.44 -9.66 -4.45
C PRO A 88 -8.76 -9.95 -2.98
N ALA A 89 -9.59 -9.13 -2.33
CA ALA A 89 -10.03 -9.34 -0.96
C ALA A 89 -10.75 -10.67 -0.70
N LYS A 90 -11.31 -11.29 -1.76
CA LYS A 90 -12.05 -12.55 -1.68
C LYS A 90 -11.23 -13.78 -2.05
N ILE A 91 -9.98 -13.60 -2.49
CA ILE A 91 -9.13 -14.69 -3.01
C ILE A 91 -7.80 -14.72 -2.24
N ALA A 92 -7.87 -15.04 -0.95
CA ALA A 92 -6.69 -15.10 -0.07
C ALA A 92 -5.60 -16.08 -0.55
N THR A 93 -5.94 -17.06 -1.37
CA THR A 93 -4.98 -18.00 -1.96
C THR A 93 -4.12 -17.39 -3.06
N SER A 94 -4.60 -16.35 -3.70
CA SER A 94 -3.91 -15.69 -4.83
C SER A 94 -3.38 -14.30 -4.47
N PHE A 95 -3.96 -13.64 -3.44
CA PHE A 95 -3.63 -12.28 -3.07
C PHE A 95 -3.44 -12.13 -1.57
N ILE A 96 -2.32 -11.54 -1.16
CA ILE A 96 -2.03 -11.22 0.23
C ILE A 96 -2.12 -9.69 0.39
N PRO A 97 -2.89 -9.18 1.36
CA PRO A 97 -2.92 -7.76 1.68
C PRO A 97 -1.52 -7.26 2.06
N VAL A 98 -1.17 -6.06 1.61
CA VAL A 98 0.12 -5.41 1.88
C VAL A 98 -0.11 -4.22 2.82
N GLY A 99 0.73 -4.11 3.84
CA GLY A 99 0.79 -2.96 4.74
C GLY A 99 -0.39 -2.79 5.69
N VAL A 100 -1.29 -3.78 5.77
CA VAL A 100 -2.40 -3.77 6.73
C VAL A 100 -2.38 -5.02 7.60
N GLY A 101 -2.76 -4.87 8.85
CA GLY A 101 -2.92 -5.97 9.78
C GLY A 101 -4.29 -6.65 9.66
N THR A 102 -4.55 -7.62 10.54
CA THR A 102 -5.82 -8.36 10.57
C THR A 102 -7.02 -7.48 10.92
N SER A 103 -6.78 -6.32 11.54
CA SER A 103 -7.80 -5.31 11.82
C SER A 103 -8.25 -4.51 10.58
N GLY A 104 -7.49 -4.59 9.47
CA GLY A 104 -7.67 -3.78 8.27
C GLY A 104 -7.03 -2.39 8.37
N TYR A 105 -6.44 -2.02 9.51
CA TYR A 105 -5.68 -0.79 9.68
C TYR A 105 -4.22 -0.97 9.22
N PRO A 106 -3.54 0.12 8.80
CA PRO A 106 -2.13 0.08 8.48
C PRO A 106 -1.30 -0.50 9.63
N ILE A 107 -0.33 -1.35 9.31
CA ILE A 107 0.62 -1.87 10.30
C ILE A 107 1.50 -0.71 10.78
N TRP A 108 1.66 -0.58 12.10
CA TRP A 108 2.56 0.42 12.65
C TRP A 108 4.00 0.24 12.12
N ALA A 109 4.60 1.34 11.72
CA ALA A 109 6.01 1.42 11.36
C ALA A 109 6.69 2.52 12.17
N GLN A 110 7.95 2.30 12.54
CA GLN A 110 8.73 3.30 13.27
C GLN A 110 8.96 4.53 12.38
N PRO A 111 8.44 5.71 12.73
CA PRO A 111 8.77 6.92 11.98
C PRO A 111 10.27 7.23 12.06
N LEU A 112 10.84 7.66 10.93
CA LEU A 112 12.26 8.03 10.83
C LEU A 112 12.47 9.55 10.99
N TRP A 113 11.44 10.32 10.64
CA TRP A 113 11.48 11.79 10.61
C TRP A 113 10.17 12.36 11.13
N ASP A 114 10.15 13.63 11.51
CA ASP A 114 8.94 14.34 11.92
C ASP A 114 7.84 14.33 10.84
N LEU A 115 8.22 14.23 9.56
CA LEU A 115 7.27 14.18 8.44
C LEU A 115 6.54 12.83 8.32
N ASP A 116 7.10 11.77 8.88
CA ASP A 116 6.50 10.42 8.89
C ASP A 116 5.75 10.16 10.22
N ALA A 117 5.82 11.09 11.15
CA ALA A 117 5.20 10.93 12.47
C ALA A 117 3.68 10.83 12.34
N TYR A 118 3.07 10.07 13.24
CA TYR A 118 1.63 9.93 13.27
C TYR A 118 0.96 11.16 13.90
N ASP A 119 -0.18 11.53 13.34
CA ASP A 119 -0.99 12.64 13.87
C ASP A 119 -1.95 12.15 14.94
N LEU A 120 -2.53 13.10 15.69
CA LEU A 120 -3.56 12.83 16.68
C LEU A 120 -4.73 12.07 16.02
N ASN A 121 -5.18 10.98 16.63
CA ASN A 121 -6.24 10.08 16.19
C ASN A 121 -5.87 9.17 15.00
N ASP A 122 -4.65 9.18 14.53
CA ASP A 122 -4.20 8.14 13.58
C ASP A 122 -4.32 6.77 14.20
N LYS A 123 -4.75 5.80 13.39
CA LYS A 123 -4.95 4.42 13.83
C LYS A 123 -4.03 3.46 13.10
N VAL A 124 -3.42 2.58 13.87
CA VAL A 124 -2.49 1.56 13.37
C VAL A 124 -2.81 0.19 13.95
N ASP A 125 -2.44 -0.86 13.21
CA ASP A 125 -2.46 -2.24 13.70
C ASP A 125 -1.10 -2.61 14.29
N VAL A 126 -1.12 -3.17 15.49
CA VAL A 126 0.06 -3.80 16.11
C VAL A 126 -0.36 -5.18 16.60
N ASN A 127 0.10 -6.21 15.92
CA ASN A 127 -0.21 -7.60 16.22
C ASN A 127 -1.73 -7.91 16.28
N GLY A 128 -2.50 -7.33 15.36
CA GLY A 128 -3.94 -7.51 15.25
C GLY A 128 -4.77 -6.66 16.22
N LYS A 129 -4.13 -5.76 16.96
CA LYS A 129 -4.80 -4.80 17.85
C LYS A 129 -4.67 -3.39 17.29
N VAL A 130 -5.73 -2.62 17.37
CA VAL A 130 -5.74 -1.22 16.90
C VAL A 130 -5.26 -0.30 18.01
N TYR A 131 -4.33 0.58 17.69
CA TYR A 131 -3.85 1.64 18.56
C TYR A 131 -4.15 2.99 17.94
N ILE A 132 -4.51 3.96 18.78
CA ILE A 132 -4.88 5.33 18.41
C ILE A 132 -3.80 6.27 18.94
N SER A 133 -3.26 7.12 18.08
CA SER A 133 -2.31 8.16 18.49
C SER A 133 -3.01 9.22 19.35
N THR A 134 -2.42 9.57 20.49
CA THR A 134 -2.96 10.56 21.44
C THR A 134 -2.28 11.92 21.36
N LYS A 135 -1.35 12.10 20.39
CA LYS A 135 -0.69 13.40 20.15
C LYS A 135 -0.36 13.57 18.66
N ASP A 136 -0.17 14.82 18.24
CA ASP A 136 0.44 15.11 16.93
C ASP A 136 1.95 14.86 16.97
N GLY A 137 2.54 14.52 15.84
CA GLY A 137 3.96 14.24 15.72
C GLY A 137 4.41 13.03 16.56
N ASN A 138 3.57 12.01 16.65
CA ASN A 138 3.82 10.84 17.47
C ASN A 138 4.82 9.90 16.81
N MET A 139 5.99 9.76 17.41
CA MET A 139 7.05 8.84 16.99
C MET A 139 7.26 7.67 17.96
N ASP A 140 6.43 7.55 18.98
CA ASP A 140 6.58 6.53 20.02
C ASP A 140 6.18 5.15 19.49
N ASN A 141 6.84 4.11 20.00
CA ASN A 141 6.42 2.75 19.73
C ASN A 141 5.21 2.41 20.62
N PRO A 142 4.06 1.96 20.04
CA PRO A 142 2.84 1.66 20.79
C PRO A 142 2.99 0.64 21.92
N LEU A 143 3.99 -0.23 21.84
CA LEU A 143 4.25 -1.25 22.86
C LEU A 143 5.14 -0.76 24.00
N THR A 144 5.65 0.47 23.93
CA THR A 144 6.47 1.06 25.00
C THR A 144 5.58 1.62 26.10
N GLN A 145 5.93 1.34 27.34
CA GLN A 145 5.19 1.87 28.50
C GLN A 145 5.24 3.41 28.49
N GLY A 146 4.07 4.06 28.63
CA GLY A 146 3.96 5.52 28.61
C GLY A 146 4.00 6.15 27.24
N ALA A 147 4.00 5.35 26.16
CA ALA A 147 3.87 5.85 24.80
C ALA A 147 2.54 6.59 24.61
N ALA A 148 2.54 7.58 23.71
CA ALA A 148 1.35 8.36 23.38
C ALA A 148 0.40 7.60 22.45
N TRP A 149 0.00 6.40 22.86
CA TRP A 149 -0.94 5.53 22.16
C TRP A 149 -1.97 4.93 23.11
N GLU A 150 -3.21 4.84 22.67
CA GLU A 150 -4.29 4.14 23.36
C GLU A 150 -4.78 2.96 22.52
N MET A 151 -5.02 1.82 23.16
CA MET A 151 -5.60 0.68 22.48
C MET A 151 -7.10 0.93 22.24
N ASP A 152 -7.54 0.82 21.00
CA ASP A 152 -8.95 0.85 20.61
C ASP A 152 -9.65 -0.39 21.22
N LYS A 153 -10.79 -0.18 21.89
CA LYS A 153 -11.50 -1.24 22.65
C LYS A 153 -12.57 -1.91 21.83
#